data_8113ee1404850d9df18325bb93f5a815
#
_entry.id   8113ee1404850d9df18325bb93f5a815
#
_cell.length_a   1.000
_cell.length_b   1.000
_cell.length_c   1.000
_cell.angle_alpha   90.00
_cell.angle_beta   90.00
_cell.angle_gamma   90.00
#
_symmetry.space_group_name_H-M   'P 1'
#
loop_
_entity.id
_entity.type
_entity.pdbx_description
1 polymer ?
#
loop_
_entity_poly.entity_id
_entity_poly.type
_entity_poly.pdbx_seq_one_letter_code
_entity_poly.pdbx_strand_id
1 'polypeptide(L)'
;GLNKSVEELIETVKEVADAVDVPLVVEGCKNVEKDSELLTKVAEVLQGRNVLVMSAREEDYKAVGAAAGLAYSQKVGAESAVDINLAKQLNVVMTQLGVSADSIVMNVGSAAVGYGYEYVVSTLDRIKAAALSQDDKMLQMPIITPIASETWNVKEAMATEEESPEWGNQEVRGVSMEIQTAAASLASGSDAVILKHPQSVATISKMIQELM
;
A
#
# COMPACT_ATOMS: atom_id res chain seq x y z
N GLY A 1 9.74 -10.88 13.04
CA GLY A 1 8.59 -10.22 13.65
C GLY A 1 8.19 -10.85 14.97
N LEU A 2 7.42 -10.10 15.74
CA LEU A 2 6.93 -10.53 17.06
C LEU A 2 5.85 -11.60 16.90
N ASN A 3 5.90 -12.64 16.36
CA ASN A 3 4.94 -13.74 16.14
C ASN A 3 3.63 -13.66 16.96
N LYS A 4 2.99 -12.48 16.99
CA LYS A 4 1.72 -12.23 17.70
C LYS A 4 0.59 -13.04 17.09
N SER A 5 -0.38 -13.47 17.91
CA SER A 5 -1.60 -14.09 17.41
C SER A 5 -2.50 -13.09 16.69
N VAL A 6 -3.51 -13.56 15.97
CA VAL A 6 -4.48 -12.68 15.30
C VAL A 6 -5.25 -11.87 16.35
N GLU A 7 -5.62 -12.47 17.48
CA GLU A 7 -6.33 -11.80 18.58
C GLU A 7 -5.50 -10.65 19.16
N GLU A 8 -4.20 -10.86 19.42
CA GLU A 8 -3.30 -9.82 19.92
C GLU A 8 -3.15 -8.66 18.93
N LEU A 9 -3.12 -8.97 17.62
CA LEU A 9 -3.08 -7.96 16.57
C LEU A 9 -4.38 -7.15 16.48
N ILE A 10 -5.53 -7.81 16.63
CA ILE A 10 -6.84 -7.14 16.66
C ILE A 10 -6.95 -6.17 17.83
N GLU A 11 -6.50 -6.54 19.03
CA GLU A 11 -6.49 -5.61 20.16
C GLU A 11 -5.59 -4.40 19.89
N THR A 12 -4.40 -4.61 19.31
CA THR A 12 -3.52 -3.50 18.89
C THR A 12 -4.20 -2.58 17.87
N VAL A 13 -4.91 -3.16 16.87
CA VAL A 13 -5.64 -2.38 15.85
C VAL A 13 -6.76 -1.53 16.50
N LYS A 14 -7.51 -2.09 17.44
CA LYS A 14 -8.55 -1.34 18.17
C LYS A 14 -7.94 -0.19 18.99
N GLU A 15 -6.87 -0.47 19.76
CA GLU A 15 -6.18 0.56 20.55
C GLU A 15 -5.71 1.73 19.68
N VAL A 16 -5.12 1.45 18.51
CA VAL A 16 -4.70 2.49 17.56
C VAL A 16 -5.91 3.24 17.01
N ALA A 17 -6.95 2.52 16.59
CA ALA A 17 -8.16 3.13 16.03
C ALA A 17 -8.86 4.05 17.03
N ASP A 18 -8.86 3.71 18.32
CA ASP A 18 -9.46 4.54 19.38
C ASP A 18 -8.59 5.72 19.77
N ALA A 19 -7.27 5.64 19.54
CA ALA A 19 -6.32 6.68 19.90
C ALA A 19 -6.21 7.80 18.85
N VAL A 20 -6.68 7.59 17.60
CA VAL A 20 -6.53 8.55 16.51
C VAL A 20 -7.86 8.87 15.83
N ASP A 21 -7.98 10.11 15.36
CA ASP A 21 -9.14 10.61 14.61
C ASP A 21 -8.70 11.02 13.18
N VAL A 22 -8.01 10.11 12.51
CA VAL A 22 -7.54 10.27 11.13
C VAL A 22 -7.94 9.06 10.29
N PRO A 23 -8.00 9.17 8.96
CA PRO A 23 -8.18 8.01 8.09
C PRO A 23 -7.11 6.94 8.36
N LEU A 24 -7.55 5.68 8.49
CA LEU A 24 -6.66 4.57 8.79
C LEU A 24 -6.47 3.65 7.59
N VAL A 25 -5.23 3.24 7.39
CA VAL A 25 -4.85 2.13 6.52
C VAL A 25 -4.32 1.00 7.41
N VAL A 26 -4.89 -0.18 7.30
CA VAL A 26 -4.42 -1.37 8.04
C VAL A 26 -3.79 -2.34 7.06
N GLU A 27 -2.49 -2.54 7.18
CA GLU A 27 -1.71 -3.42 6.32
C GLU A 27 -1.44 -4.76 7.03
N GLY A 28 -1.54 -5.87 6.28
CA GLY A 28 -1.23 -7.21 6.77
C GLY A 28 0.27 -7.44 6.98
N CYS A 29 0.62 -8.66 7.35
CA CYS A 29 2.01 -9.06 7.67
C CYS A 29 2.74 -9.78 6.52
N LYS A 30 2.19 -9.77 5.32
CA LYS A 30 2.69 -10.46 4.11
C LYS A 30 2.68 -12.00 4.23
N ASN A 31 1.82 -12.56 5.10
CA ASN A 31 1.53 -13.98 5.18
C ASN A 31 0.07 -14.21 4.79
N VAL A 32 -0.17 -14.82 3.63
CA VAL A 32 -1.50 -14.94 3.01
C VAL A 32 -2.52 -15.59 3.94
N GLU A 33 -2.18 -16.71 4.57
CA GLU A 33 -3.10 -17.44 5.46
C GLU A 33 -3.49 -16.60 6.67
N LYS A 34 -2.49 -16.00 7.33
CA LYS A 34 -2.71 -15.15 8.50
C LYS A 34 -3.41 -13.86 8.13
N ASP A 35 -3.03 -13.23 7.02
CA ASP A 35 -3.62 -11.99 6.54
C ASP A 35 -5.08 -12.18 6.14
N SER A 36 -5.45 -13.31 5.54
CA SER A 36 -6.82 -13.63 5.21
C SER A 36 -7.72 -13.64 6.46
N GLU A 37 -7.28 -14.24 7.56
CA GLU A 37 -7.99 -14.23 8.83
C GLU A 37 -7.96 -12.85 9.51
N LEU A 38 -6.76 -12.25 9.61
CA LEU A 38 -6.54 -10.97 10.28
C LEU A 38 -7.34 -9.85 9.62
N LEU A 39 -7.21 -9.68 8.31
CA LEU A 39 -7.83 -8.57 7.60
C LEU A 39 -9.36 -8.70 7.54
N THR A 40 -9.88 -9.93 7.52
CA THR A 40 -11.32 -10.18 7.67
C THR A 40 -11.82 -9.69 9.04
N LYS A 41 -11.13 -10.06 10.14
CA LYS A 41 -11.45 -9.59 11.49
C LYS A 41 -11.25 -8.09 11.68
N VAL A 42 -10.22 -7.50 11.06
CA VAL A 42 -10.00 -6.04 11.05
C VAL A 42 -11.20 -5.33 10.44
N ALA A 43 -11.68 -5.80 9.28
CA ALA A 43 -12.84 -5.22 8.61
C ALA A 43 -14.09 -5.24 9.51
N GLU A 44 -14.31 -6.34 10.24
CA GLU A 44 -15.40 -6.51 11.18
C GLU A 44 -15.30 -5.55 12.38
N VAL A 45 -14.17 -5.59 13.10
CA VAL A 45 -14.04 -4.84 14.37
C VAL A 45 -13.95 -3.33 14.17
N LEU A 46 -13.56 -2.87 12.99
CA LEU A 46 -13.55 -1.46 12.62
C LEU A 46 -14.75 -1.03 11.79
N GLN A 47 -15.85 -1.81 11.81
CA GLN A 47 -17.07 -1.45 11.09
C GLN A 47 -17.53 -0.03 11.46
N GLY A 48 -17.84 0.77 10.43
CA GLY A 48 -18.24 2.18 10.58
C GLY A 48 -17.10 3.19 10.60
N ARG A 49 -15.83 2.75 10.68
CA ARG A 49 -14.66 3.65 10.66
C ARG A 49 -14.20 4.01 9.22
N ASN A 50 -14.70 3.34 8.19
CA ASN A 50 -14.30 3.52 6.78
C ASN A 50 -12.79 3.45 6.57
N VAL A 51 -12.17 2.37 7.03
CA VAL A 51 -10.72 2.13 6.91
C VAL A 51 -10.37 1.52 5.55
N LEU A 52 -9.12 1.67 5.12
CA LEU A 52 -8.55 0.92 4.00
C LEU A 52 -7.85 -0.33 4.53
N VAL A 53 -8.36 -1.50 4.16
CA VAL A 53 -7.77 -2.81 4.49
C VAL A 53 -6.83 -3.24 3.38
N MET A 54 -5.56 -3.43 3.68
CA MET A 54 -4.53 -3.80 2.68
C MET A 54 -3.88 -5.14 3.03
N SER A 55 -3.88 -6.11 2.12
CA SER A 55 -4.48 -6.09 0.79
C SER A 55 -5.16 -7.42 0.52
N ALA A 56 -6.17 -7.42 -0.33
CA ALA A 56 -6.68 -8.64 -0.96
C ALA A 56 -5.73 -9.03 -2.11
N ARG A 57 -5.36 -10.29 -2.19
CA ARG A 57 -4.48 -10.88 -3.22
C ARG A 57 -5.25 -11.92 -4.05
N GLU A 58 -4.61 -12.47 -5.08
CA GLU A 58 -5.23 -13.50 -5.92
C GLU A 58 -5.73 -14.70 -5.11
N GLU A 59 -5.00 -15.08 -4.07
CA GLU A 59 -5.31 -16.24 -3.24
C GLU A 59 -6.46 -16.01 -2.26
N ASP A 60 -6.65 -14.78 -1.76
CA ASP A 60 -7.56 -14.49 -0.65
C ASP A 60 -8.61 -13.40 -0.95
N TYR A 61 -8.68 -12.87 -2.18
CA TYR A 61 -9.59 -11.78 -2.53
C TYR A 61 -11.07 -12.08 -2.22
N LYS A 62 -11.47 -13.35 -2.24
CA LYS A 62 -12.83 -13.75 -1.89
C LYS A 62 -13.12 -13.51 -0.42
N ALA A 63 -12.20 -13.87 0.47
CA ALA A 63 -12.36 -13.69 1.90
C ALA A 63 -12.20 -12.21 2.28
N VAL A 64 -11.04 -11.62 1.97
CA VAL A 64 -10.72 -10.24 2.36
C VAL A 64 -11.59 -9.22 1.61
N GLY A 65 -11.76 -9.38 0.29
CA GLY A 65 -12.57 -8.48 -0.52
C GLY A 65 -14.05 -8.50 -0.14
N ALA A 66 -14.63 -9.70 0.09
CA ALA A 66 -16.02 -9.80 0.51
C ALA A 66 -16.23 -9.26 1.94
N ALA A 67 -15.33 -9.55 2.87
CA ALA A 67 -15.43 -9.02 4.22
C ALA A 67 -15.27 -7.49 4.23
N ALA A 68 -14.15 -6.98 3.72
CA ALA A 68 -13.87 -5.54 3.74
C ALA A 68 -14.87 -4.75 2.88
N GLY A 69 -14.97 -5.07 1.59
CA GLY A 69 -15.72 -4.24 0.64
C GLY A 69 -17.23 -4.47 0.67
N LEU A 70 -17.69 -5.69 0.97
CA LEU A 70 -19.12 -6.02 0.87
C LEU A 70 -19.81 -6.10 2.24
N ALA A 71 -19.28 -6.92 3.16
CA ALA A 71 -19.95 -7.16 4.44
C ALA A 71 -19.86 -5.96 5.39
N TYR A 72 -18.69 -5.33 5.49
CA TYR A 72 -18.44 -4.29 6.49
C TYR A 72 -18.23 -2.89 5.88
N SER A 73 -18.43 -2.72 4.57
CA SER A 73 -18.38 -1.43 3.86
C SER A 73 -17.08 -0.63 4.08
N GLN A 74 -15.96 -1.34 4.16
CA GLN A 74 -14.63 -0.77 4.22
C GLN A 74 -14.06 -0.52 2.81
N LYS A 75 -12.92 0.14 2.71
CA LYS A 75 -12.12 0.17 1.49
C LYS A 75 -11.17 -1.04 1.48
N VAL A 76 -10.87 -1.55 0.29
CA VAL A 76 -10.02 -2.74 0.14
C VAL A 76 -8.93 -2.50 -0.89
N GLY A 77 -7.69 -2.80 -0.49
CA GLY A 77 -6.54 -2.80 -1.38
C GLY A 77 -6.51 -4.05 -2.27
N ALA A 78 -6.31 -3.89 -3.56
CA ALA A 78 -6.13 -4.97 -4.52
C ALA A 78 -4.63 -5.08 -4.89
N GLU A 79 -3.94 -6.09 -4.37
CA GLU A 79 -2.48 -6.23 -4.51
C GLU A 79 -2.11 -7.10 -5.71
N SER A 80 -1.38 -6.50 -6.68
CA SER A 80 -1.04 -7.13 -7.97
C SER A 80 0.46 -7.36 -8.19
N ALA A 81 1.32 -7.03 -7.22
CA ALA A 81 2.76 -7.30 -7.29
C ALA A 81 3.41 -6.90 -8.65
N VAL A 82 3.21 -5.65 -9.08
CA VAL A 82 3.80 -5.07 -10.31
C VAL A 82 3.26 -5.74 -11.61
N ASP A 83 2.06 -6.31 -11.57
CA ASP A 83 1.40 -6.91 -12.75
C ASP A 83 0.08 -6.18 -13.08
N ILE A 84 0.06 -5.49 -14.22
CA ILE A 84 -1.16 -4.77 -14.70
C ILE A 84 -2.31 -5.72 -15.03
N ASN A 85 -2.03 -6.93 -15.54
CA ASN A 85 -3.08 -7.88 -15.88
C ASN A 85 -3.76 -8.40 -14.61
N LEU A 86 -2.97 -8.72 -13.59
CA LEU A 86 -3.47 -9.11 -12.29
C LEU A 86 -4.20 -7.94 -11.60
N ALA A 87 -3.72 -6.70 -11.70
CA ALA A 87 -4.42 -5.52 -11.18
C ALA A 87 -5.83 -5.41 -11.77
N LYS A 88 -5.94 -5.49 -13.09
CA LYS A 88 -7.23 -5.49 -13.78
C LYS A 88 -8.09 -6.68 -13.38
N GLN A 89 -7.52 -7.89 -13.34
CA GLN A 89 -8.24 -9.12 -12.99
C GLN A 89 -8.82 -9.03 -11.57
N LEU A 90 -8.04 -8.59 -10.58
CA LEU A 90 -8.52 -8.43 -9.19
C LEU A 90 -9.67 -7.43 -9.11
N ASN A 91 -9.59 -6.29 -9.79
CA ASN A 91 -10.66 -5.30 -9.81
C ASN A 91 -11.93 -5.89 -10.46
N VAL A 92 -11.80 -6.66 -11.55
CA VAL A 92 -12.93 -7.36 -12.20
C VAL A 92 -13.57 -8.38 -11.27
N VAL A 93 -12.78 -9.28 -10.67
CA VAL A 93 -13.36 -10.35 -9.84
C VAL A 93 -13.93 -9.82 -8.53
N MET A 94 -13.36 -8.77 -7.93
CA MET A 94 -13.94 -8.13 -6.75
C MET A 94 -15.25 -7.39 -7.07
N THR A 95 -15.32 -6.70 -8.20
CA THR A 95 -16.60 -6.07 -8.63
C THR A 95 -17.66 -7.11 -8.97
N GLN A 96 -17.28 -8.25 -9.54
CA GLN A 96 -18.19 -9.39 -9.77
C GLN A 96 -18.70 -10.04 -8.48
N LEU A 97 -17.90 -9.99 -7.39
CA LEU A 97 -18.36 -10.38 -6.05
C LEU A 97 -19.39 -9.39 -5.45
N GLY A 98 -19.51 -8.19 -6.01
CA GLY A 98 -20.41 -7.14 -5.52
C GLY A 98 -19.70 -6.04 -4.75
N VAL A 99 -18.37 -6.04 -4.67
CA VAL A 99 -17.61 -4.91 -4.08
C VAL A 99 -17.75 -3.70 -5.00
N SER A 100 -18.14 -2.55 -4.42
CA SER A 100 -18.22 -1.30 -5.20
C SER A 100 -16.84 -0.91 -5.73
N ALA A 101 -16.77 -0.47 -6.99
CA ALA A 101 -15.55 0.06 -7.59
C ALA A 101 -14.95 1.21 -6.76
N ASP A 102 -15.79 2.06 -6.16
CA ASP A 102 -15.40 3.16 -5.27
C ASP A 102 -14.79 2.69 -3.94
N SER A 103 -14.87 1.40 -3.63
CA SER A 103 -14.28 0.81 -2.44
C SER A 103 -12.96 0.09 -2.72
N ILE A 104 -12.53 0.03 -3.98
CA ILE A 104 -11.28 -0.64 -4.38
C ILE A 104 -10.17 0.39 -4.56
N VAL A 105 -9.01 0.11 -3.97
CA VAL A 105 -7.76 0.87 -4.16
C VAL A 105 -6.72 -0.10 -4.69
N MET A 106 -6.10 0.21 -5.83
CA MET A 106 -5.06 -0.65 -6.39
C MET A 106 -3.77 -0.52 -5.58
N ASN A 107 -3.24 -1.64 -5.11
CA ASN A 107 -1.90 -1.76 -4.57
C ASN A 107 -1.03 -2.49 -5.61
N VAL A 108 -0.29 -1.72 -6.40
CA VAL A 108 0.55 -2.29 -7.46
C VAL A 108 1.90 -2.81 -6.94
N GLY A 109 2.11 -2.78 -5.63
CA GLY A 109 3.40 -3.06 -5.04
C GLY A 109 4.36 -1.88 -5.15
N SER A 110 5.59 -2.08 -4.74
CA SER A 110 6.66 -1.10 -4.80
C SER A 110 8.02 -1.76 -4.97
N ALA A 111 9.02 -0.97 -5.33
CA ALA A 111 10.43 -1.28 -5.25
C ALA A 111 11.20 0.00 -4.95
N ALA A 112 12.29 -0.07 -4.19
CA ALA A 112 13.14 1.09 -3.97
C ALA A 112 13.85 1.52 -5.27
N VAL A 113 14.09 2.81 -5.43
CA VAL A 113 14.93 3.34 -6.53
C VAL A 113 16.27 2.60 -6.54
N GLY A 114 16.67 2.09 -7.71
CA GLY A 114 17.86 1.25 -7.87
C GLY A 114 17.63 -0.26 -7.67
N TYR A 115 16.44 -0.69 -7.26
CA TYR A 115 16.09 -2.08 -6.98
C TYR A 115 14.94 -2.60 -7.85
N GLY A 116 14.97 -2.29 -9.14
CA GLY A 116 13.91 -2.70 -10.08
C GLY A 116 12.72 -1.73 -10.12
N TYR A 117 12.92 -0.50 -9.65
CA TYR A 117 11.88 0.53 -9.62
C TYR A 117 11.30 0.85 -11.01
N GLU A 118 12.08 0.66 -12.07
CA GLU A 118 11.64 0.80 -13.46
C GLU A 118 10.43 -0.08 -13.82
N TYR A 119 10.29 -1.24 -13.19
CA TYR A 119 9.11 -2.09 -13.38
C TYR A 119 7.85 -1.49 -12.73
N VAL A 120 8.01 -0.84 -11.58
CA VAL A 120 6.92 -0.13 -10.91
C VAL A 120 6.45 1.04 -11.77
N VAL A 121 7.37 1.88 -12.26
CA VAL A 121 7.07 2.99 -13.17
C VAL A 121 6.35 2.50 -14.42
N SER A 122 6.89 1.47 -15.08
CA SER A 122 6.26 0.90 -16.27
C SER A 122 4.84 0.40 -16.01
N THR A 123 4.59 -0.19 -14.84
CA THR A 123 3.25 -0.65 -14.46
C THR A 123 2.30 0.52 -14.22
N LEU A 124 2.74 1.53 -13.48
CA LEU A 124 1.95 2.75 -13.22
C LEU A 124 1.58 3.46 -14.51
N ASP A 125 2.56 3.69 -15.40
CA ASP A 125 2.34 4.34 -16.70
C ASP A 125 1.34 3.57 -17.55
N ARG A 126 1.46 2.25 -17.62
CA ARG A 126 0.55 1.38 -18.39
C ARG A 126 -0.87 1.40 -17.81
N ILE A 127 -1.03 1.40 -16.49
CA ILE A 127 -2.33 1.52 -15.85
C ILE A 127 -2.97 2.87 -16.18
N LYS A 128 -2.25 3.98 -16.00
CA LYS A 128 -2.76 5.32 -16.32
C LYS A 128 -3.04 5.49 -17.82
N ALA A 129 -2.21 4.94 -18.70
CA ALA A 129 -2.45 4.94 -20.14
C ALA A 129 -3.72 4.16 -20.50
N ALA A 130 -3.94 2.97 -19.94
CA ALA A 130 -5.16 2.20 -20.18
C ALA A 130 -6.40 2.89 -19.61
N ALA A 131 -6.31 3.44 -18.41
CA ALA A 131 -7.40 4.18 -17.76
C ALA A 131 -7.82 5.41 -18.56
N LEU A 132 -6.86 6.20 -19.04
CA LEU A 132 -7.11 7.50 -19.68
C LEU A 132 -7.35 7.37 -21.21
N SER A 133 -6.49 6.61 -21.92
CA SER A 133 -6.52 6.56 -23.38
C SER A 133 -7.45 5.49 -23.92
N GLN A 134 -7.70 4.41 -23.16
CA GLN A 134 -8.57 3.30 -23.56
C GLN A 134 -9.90 3.30 -22.80
N ASP A 135 -10.10 4.25 -21.88
CA ASP A 135 -11.26 4.34 -20.99
C ASP A 135 -11.54 3.02 -20.22
N ASP A 136 -10.47 2.32 -19.82
CA ASP A 136 -10.60 1.07 -19.09
C ASP A 136 -11.05 1.31 -17.65
N LYS A 137 -12.34 1.16 -17.40
CA LYS A 137 -12.99 1.41 -16.11
C LYS A 137 -12.39 0.59 -14.95
N MET A 138 -11.87 -0.61 -15.25
CA MET A 138 -11.28 -1.47 -14.23
C MET A 138 -9.88 -1.06 -13.82
N LEU A 139 -9.28 -0.07 -14.49
CA LEU A 139 -7.98 0.52 -14.14
C LEU A 139 -8.08 2.00 -13.72
N GLN A 140 -9.28 2.51 -13.49
CA GLN A 140 -9.53 3.89 -13.05
C GLN A 140 -9.61 4.05 -11.53
N MET A 141 -9.52 2.96 -10.76
CA MET A 141 -9.44 3.02 -9.30
C MET A 141 -8.17 3.73 -8.85
N PRO A 142 -8.17 4.42 -7.69
CA PRO A 142 -6.97 5.06 -7.17
C PRO A 142 -5.87 4.05 -6.85
N ILE A 143 -4.63 4.50 -6.94
CA ILE A 143 -3.42 3.68 -6.70
C ILE A 143 -2.75 4.13 -5.41
N ILE A 144 -2.43 3.19 -4.53
CA ILE A 144 -1.58 3.40 -3.36
C ILE A 144 -0.29 2.58 -3.51
N THR A 145 0.85 3.20 -3.22
CA THR A 145 2.17 2.55 -3.33
C THR A 145 2.83 2.48 -1.95
N PRO A 146 3.08 1.26 -1.41
CA PRO A 146 3.71 1.07 -0.10
C PRO A 146 5.24 1.22 -0.20
N ILE A 147 5.72 2.46 -0.14
CA ILE A 147 7.15 2.81 -0.29
C ILE A 147 7.97 2.33 0.92
N ALA A 148 7.43 2.53 2.12
CA ALA A 148 8.15 2.29 3.37
C ALA A 148 8.73 0.89 3.49
N SER A 149 7.94 -0.14 3.17
CA SER A 149 8.35 -1.53 3.33
C SER A 149 9.50 -1.92 2.41
N GLU A 150 9.64 -1.27 1.26
CA GLU A 150 10.67 -1.60 0.29
C GLU A 150 11.95 -0.77 0.51
N THR A 151 11.81 0.54 0.77
CA THR A 151 12.97 1.42 0.91
C THR A 151 13.75 1.18 2.21
N TRP A 152 13.08 0.81 3.30
CA TRP A 152 13.76 0.54 4.57
C TRP A 152 14.26 -0.90 4.73
N ASN A 153 14.17 -1.73 3.67
CA ASN A 153 14.70 -3.09 3.61
C ASN A 153 15.91 -3.23 2.68
N VAL A 154 16.29 -2.17 1.93
CA VAL A 154 17.46 -2.23 1.07
C VAL A 154 18.75 -1.98 1.84
N LYS A 155 19.86 -2.47 1.29
CA LYS A 155 21.18 -2.42 1.94
C LYS A 155 21.59 -0.99 2.33
N GLU A 156 21.35 -0.02 1.47
CA GLU A 156 21.70 1.38 1.69
C GLU A 156 20.97 2.02 2.88
N ALA A 157 19.75 1.56 3.17
CA ALA A 157 19.00 2.04 4.33
C ALA A 157 19.31 1.26 5.61
N MET A 158 19.78 0.01 5.49
CA MET A 158 19.99 -0.89 6.65
C MET A 158 21.43 -0.91 7.16
N ALA A 159 22.44 -0.82 6.26
CA ALA A 159 23.83 -0.88 6.68
C ALA A 159 24.19 0.27 7.61
N THR A 160 24.82 -0.07 8.73
CA THR A 160 25.27 0.91 9.72
C THR A 160 26.43 1.77 9.16
N GLU A 161 26.73 2.87 9.84
CA GLU A 161 27.88 3.72 9.50
C GLU A 161 29.23 3.00 9.77
N GLU A 162 29.24 2.03 10.69
CA GLU A 162 30.41 1.19 10.96
C GLU A 162 30.66 0.18 9.85
N GLU A 163 29.59 -0.38 9.28
CA GLU A 163 29.66 -1.36 8.17
C GLU A 163 29.99 -0.71 6.83
N SER A 164 29.57 0.53 6.62
CA SER A 164 29.72 1.26 5.36
C SER A 164 29.99 2.76 5.62
N PRO A 165 31.17 3.10 6.18
CA PRO A 165 31.50 4.47 6.57
C PRO A 165 31.56 5.44 5.38
N GLU A 166 31.90 4.94 4.20
CA GLU A 166 31.91 5.71 2.95
C GLU A 166 30.54 6.17 2.48
N TRP A 167 29.46 5.58 3.01
CA TRP A 167 28.08 5.93 2.65
C TRP A 167 27.49 7.03 3.55
N GLY A 168 28.21 7.44 4.59
CA GLY A 168 27.75 8.46 5.52
C GLY A 168 26.61 8.01 6.42
N ASN A 169 25.84 8.96 6.93
CA ASN A 169 24.82 8.71 7.96
C ASN A 169 23.67 7.83 7.45
N GLN A 170 23.37 6.76 8.19
CA GLN A 170 22.37 5.75 7.84
C GLN A 170 20.95 6.34 7.72
N GLU A 171 20.53 7.16 8.68
CA GLU A 171 19.20 7.77 8.68
C GLU A 171 19.00 8.67 7.46
N VAL A 172 19.99 9.50 7.14
CA VAL A 172 19.97 10.39 5.96
C VAL A 172 19.84 9.60 4.67
N ARG A 173 20.53 8.48 4.55
CA ARG A 173 20.42 7.59 3.37
C ARG A 173 19.01 7.01 3.23
N GLY A 174 18.47 6.44 4.32
CA GLY A 174 17.13 5.86 4.34
C GLY A 174 16.05 6.88 3.99
N VAL A 175 16.10 8.07 4.62
CA VAL A 175 15.20 9.19 4.32
C VAL A 175 15.30 9.64 2.87
N SER A 176 16.53 9.81 2.36
CA SER A 176 16.74 10.24 0.97
C SER A 176 16.17 9.23 -0.02
N MET A 177 16.37 7.93 0.23
CA MET A 177 15.86 6.86 -0.60
C MET A 177 14.33 6.78 -0.59
N GLU A 178 13.73 6.95 0.58
CA GLU A 178 12.28 6.98 0.74
C GLU A 178 11.66 8.17 -0.01
N ILE A 179 12.23 9.36 0.14
CA ILE A 179 11.76 10.58 -0.55
C ILE A 179 11.88 10.42 -2.08
N GLN A 180 13.02 9.94 -2.58
CA GLN A 180 13.22 9.76 -4.03
C GLN A 180 12.23 8.75 -4.61
N THR A 181 12.04 7.60 -3.94
CA THR A 181 11.10 6.57 -4.39
C THR A 181 9.66 7.08 -4.35
N ALA A 182 9.28 7.81 -3.30
CA ALA A 182 7.94 8.38 -3.16
C ALA A 182 7.66 9.45 -4.22
N ALA A 183 8.57 10.39 -4.41
CA ALA A 183 8.44 11.45 -5.41
C ALA A 183 8.30 10.86 -6.83
N ALA A 184 9.13 9.86 -7.16
CA ALA A 184 9.07 9.19 -8.44
C ALA A 184 7.75 8.41 -8.62
N SER A 185 7.23 7.73 -7.57
CA SER A 185 5.95 7.01 -7.62
C SER A 185 4.77 7.95 -7.86
N LEU A 186 4.73 9.08 -7.14
CA LEU A 186 3.70 10.10 -7.36
C LEU A 186 3.76 10.68 -8.77
N ALA A 187 4.96 11.00 -9.26
CA ALA A 187 5.15 11.50 -10.63
C ALA A 187 4.76 10.49 -11.71
N SER A 188 4.86 9.19 -11.42
CA SER A 188 4.49 8.10 -12.34
C SER A 188 3.01 7.71 -12.26
N GLY A 189 2.21 8.34 -11.39
CA GLY A 189 0.77 8.16 -11.35
C GLY A 189 0.22 7.43 -10.12
N SER A 190 1.00 7.23 -9.06
CA SER A 190 0.45 6.84 -7.76
C SER A 190 -0.37 7.97 -7.16
N ASP A 191 -1.54 7.67 -6.64
CA ASP A 191 -2.43 8.67 -6.02
C ASP A 191 -2.16 8.85 -4.52
N ALA A 192 -1.52 7.85 -3.89
CA ALA A 192 -1.09 7.89 -2.49
C ALA A 192 0.17 7.05 -2.27
N VAL A 193 0.96 7.41 -1.27
CA VAL A 193 2.16 6.67 -0.87
C VAL A 193 2.18 6.41 0.64
N ILE A 194 2.71 5.26 1.05
CA ILE A 194 2.92 4.93 2.47
C ILE A 194 4.39 5.16 2.79
N LEU A 195 4.65 6.04 3.77
CA LEU A 195 5.99 6.42 4.21
C LEU A 195 6.18 6.08 5.70
N LYS A 196 7.41 5.82 6.10
CA LYS A 196 7.77 5.45 7.47
C LYS A 196 8.34 6.62 8.25
N HIS A 197 9.24 7.40 7.64
CA HIS A 197 10.00 8.39 8.36
C HIS A 197 9.27 9.76 8.39
N PRO A 198 9.14 10.41 9.58
CA PRO A 198 8.44 11.71 9.70
C PRO A 198 9.01 12.80 8.78
N GLN A 199 10.33 12.83 8.58
CA GLN A 199 10.97 13.79 7.68
C GLN A 199 10.58 13.54 6.21
N SER A 200 10.46 12.28 5.80
CA SER A 200 9.98 11.92 4.45
C SER A 200 8.53 12.39 4.26
N VAL A 201 7.67 12.15 5.26
CA VAL A 201 6.28 12.61 5.25
C VAL A 201 6.22 14.14 5.11
N ALA A 202 6.97 14.88 5.92
CA ALA A 202 6.99 16.34 5.85
C ALA A 202 7.48 16.86 4.49
N THR A 203 8.53 16.25 3.94
CA THR A 203 9.12 16.65 2.65
C THR A 203 8.16 16.37 1.49
N ILE A 204 7.58 15.18 1.43
CA ILE A 204 6.64 14.82 0.37
C ILE A 204 5.34 15.63 0.49
N SER A 205 4.83 15.86 1.70
CA SER A 205 3.66 16.72 1.91
C SER A 205 3.90 18.15 1.39
N LYS A 206 5.09 18.70 1.68
CA LYS A 206 5.47 20.04 1.15
C LYS A 206 5.57 20.04 -0.36
N MET A 207 6.20 19.01 -0.96
CA MET A 207 6.29 18.88 -2.41
C MET A 207 4.90 18.86 -3.06
N ILE A 208 3.96 18.09 -2.51
CA ILE A 208 2.59 18.02 -3.03
C ILE A 208 1.92 19.41 -2.96
N GLN A 209 2.05 20.11 -1.82
CA GLN A 209 1.46 21.45 -1.65
C GLN A 209 2.03 22.49 -2.62
N GLU A 210 3.32 22.38 -2.98
CA GLU A 210 3.96 23.31 -3.92
C GLU A 210 3.58 23.04 -5.39
N LEU A 211 3.12 21.80 -5.70
CA LEU A 211 2.72 21.41 -7.06
C LEU A 211 1.20 21.58 -7.33
N MET A 212 0.40 21.73 -6.29
CA MET A 212 -1.06 21.95 -6.38
C MET A 212 -1.41 23.44 -6.36
#